data_0adb8d5b8b5d1bd7376b296c4fe89650
#
_entry.id   0adb8d5b8b5d1bd7376b296c4fe89650
#
_cell.length_a   1.000
_cell.length_b   1.000
_cell.length_c   1.000
_cell.angle_alpha   90.00
_cell.angle_beta   90.00
_cell.angle_gamma   90.00
#
_symmetry.space_group_name_H-M   'P 1'
#
loop_
_entity.id
_entity.type
_entity.pdbx_description
1 polymer ?
#
loop_
_entity_poly.entity_id
_entity_poly.type
_entity_poly.pdbx_seq_one_letter_code
_entity_poly.pdbx_strand_id
1 'polypeptide(L)'
;MCKENQTEVTEFLLLGFQGLYEVKILFFIVFFLVYIVILNGNILIIILVGTFDHLKIPMFVFLQHLAAADVLLTTTVIPLMLNIIILDEKIMSVRGCIAQMYFIFIFGFVQCFFIAIMSYDRCLAICNPMHYTSIMRPHICLRMIEGSWILVVFISTEIILVGQLRFCGLNNIDHFFCDFGPTVELATSDTSLLLQIDFGISILMVFFPFAFTVITYFTILLTILNMSSKSGKKKAFSTCSSHLATVCAYYGTLMTVSLNSAIETSSTLNKFSSLLYIVVTPLINPIIYSLRNHEIKRTIRKLFGHFRANI
;
A
#
# COMPACT_ATOMS: atom_id res chain seq x y z
N MET A 1 -23.96 17.81 -22.43
CA MET A 1 -23.20 18.87 -23.14
C MET A 1 -22.67 19.83 -22.10
N CYS A 2 -21.43 20.31 -22.23
CA CYS A 2 -20.95 21.41 -21.40
C CYS A 2 -21.82 22.65 -21.60
N LYS A 3 -21.91 23.57 -20.61
CA LYS A 3 -22.66 24.83 -20.75
C LYS A 3 -22.07 25.66 -21.90
N GLU A 4 -22.90 26.56 -22.47
CA GLU A 4 -22.59 27.42 -23.61
C GLU A 4 -21.34 28.26 -23.35
N ASN A 5 -20.21 28.03 -23.43
CA ASN A 5 -18.88 28.63 -23.20
C ASN A 5 -17.89 27.76 -22.41
N GLN A 6 -18.17 26.49 -22.13
CA GLN A 6 -17.22 25.59 -21.49
C GLN A 6 -16.73 24.54 -22.47
N THR A 7 -15.40 24.40 -22.57
CA THR A 7 -14.74 23.32 -23.34
C THR A 7 -14.72 22.03 -22.54
N GLU A 8 -14.89 20.90 -23.22
CA GLU A 8 -14.71 19.58 -22.65
C GLU A 8 -13.23 19.37 -22.27
N VAL A 9 -13.01 18.89 -21.05
CA VAL A 9 -11.65 18.64 -20.52
C VAL A 9 -11.16 17.28 -21.01
N THR A 10 -10.08 17.26 -21.76
CA THR A 10 -9.39 16.06 -22.24
C THR A 10 -8.10 15.77 -21.46
N GLU A 11 -7.61 16.76 -20.72
CA GLU A 11 -6.36 16.72 -19.97
C GLU A 11 -6.52 17.43 -18.63
N PHE A 12 -5.97 16.85 -17.56
CA PHE A 12 -5.86 17.46 -16.25
C PHE A 12 -4.48 18.06 -16.04
N LEU A 13 -4.43 19.14 -15.28
CA LEU A 13 -3.20 19.79 -14.81
C LEU A 13 -2.97 19.44 -13.36
N LEU A 14 -1.96 18.64 -13.07
CA LEU A 14 -1.53 18.30 -11.72
C LEU A 14 -0.59 19.37 -11.18
N LEU A 15 -0.95 20.02 -10.07
CA LEU A 15 -0.25 21.18 -9.52
C LEU A 15 0.84 20.81 -8.49
N GLY A 16 0.80 19.60 -7.95
CA GLY A 16 1.79 19.12 -6.98
C GLY A 16 1.89 19.96 -5.71
N PHE A 17 3.12 20.15 -5.25
CA PHE A 17 3.43 20.94 -4.06
C PHE A 17 3.79 22.37 -4.46
N GLN A 18 2.84 23.28 -4.37
CA GLN A 18 3.09 24.69 -4.63
C GLN A 18 3.91 25.33 -3.50
N GLY A 19 4.79 26.29 -3.84
CA GLY A 19 5.57 27.05 -2.85
C GLY A 19 6.88 26.43 -2.39
N LEU A 20 7.33 25.32 -3.01
CA LEU A 20 8.60 24.67 -2.68
C LEU A 20 9.84 25.29 -3.38
N TYR A 21 9.72 26.44 -4.00
CA TYR A 21 10.73 27.03 -4.90
C TYR A 21 12.18 26.95 -4.40
N GLU A 22 12.40 27.28 -3.10
CA GLU A 22 13.75 27.28 -2.53
C GLU A 22 14.26 25.87 -2.16
N VAL A 23 13.36 24.90 -1.92
CA VAL A 23 13.72 23.58 -1.40
C VAL A 23 13.38 22.44 -2.38
N LYS A 24 12.87 22.76 -3.58
CA LYS A 24 12.43 21.72 -4.55
C LYS A 24 13.51 20.72 -4.92
N ILE A 25 14.76 21.17 -5.09
CA ILE A 25 15.89 20.28 -5.40
C ILE A 25 16.18 19.35 -4.23
N LEU A 26 16.13 19.85 -2.99
CA LEU A 26 16.31 19.05 -1.79
C LEU A 26 15.19 18.00 -1.69
N PHE A 27 13.92 18.40 -1.90
CA PHE A 27 12.78 17.48 -1.92
C PHE A 27 12.95 16.41 -3.00
N PHE A 28 13.34 16.79 -4.21
CA PHE A 28 13.61 15.83 -5.29
C PHE A 28 14.68 14.81 -4.88
N ILE A 29 15.82 15.27 -4.37
CA ILE A 29 16.93 14.37 -3.96
C ILE A 29 16.47 13.43 -2.84
N VAL A 30 15.79 13.95 -1.80
CA VAL A 30 15.31 13.14 -0.69
C VAL A 30 14.33 12.07 -1.16
N PHE A 31 13.30 12.44 -1.93
CA PHE A 31 12.31 11.45 -2.39
C PHE A 31 12.86 10.50 -3.44
N PHE A 32 13.81 10.92 -4.26
CA PHE A 32 14.52 10.03 -5.17
C PHE A 32 15.32 8.98 -4.40
N LEU A 33 16.08 9.39 -3.37
CA LEU A 33 16.84 8.45 -2.54
C LEU A 33 15.91 7.50 -1.77
N VAL A 34 14.83 8.01 -1.19
CA VAL A 34 13.82 7.19 -0.50
C VAL A 34 13.22 6.17 -1.46
N TYR A 35 12.87 6.56 -2.68
CA TYR A 35 12.35 5.66 -3.70
C TYR A 35 13.34 4.54 -4.04
N ILE A 36 14.62 4.87 -4.23
CA ILE A 36 15.67 3.87 -4.46
C ILE A 36 15.80 2.89 -3.29
N VAL A 37 15.69 3.37 -2.04
CA VAL A 37 15.71 2.50 -0.84
C VAL A 37 14.48 1.58 -0.81
N ILE A 38 13.29 2.11 -1.10
CA ILE A 38 12.06 1.31 -1.18
C ILE A 38 12.19 0.21 -2.23
N LEU A 39 12.61 0.55 -3.45
CA LEU A 39 12.78 -0.41 -4.52
C LEU A 39 13.77 -1.51 -4.15
N ASN A 40 14.98 -1.13 -3.73
CA ASN A 40 16.01 -2.10 -3.39
C ASN A 40 15.59 -3.01 -2.22
N GLY A 41 14.97 -2.44 -1.19
CA GLY A 41 14.54 -3.20 -0.02
C GLY A 41 13.45 -4.23 -0.35
N ASN A 42 12.43 -3.84 -1.11
CA ASN A 42 11.33 -4.73 -1.48
C ASN A 42 11.76 -5.75 -2.55
N ILE A 43 12.53 -5.35 -3.57
CA ILE A 43 13.11 -6.27 -4.56
C ILE A 43 14.02 -7.30 -3.89
N LEU A 44 14.81 -6.89 -2.90
CA LEU A 44 15.62 -7.83 -2.13
C LEU A 44 14.76 -8.89 -1.44
N ILE A 45 13.66 -8.52 -0.80
CA ILE A 45 12.71 -9.48 -0.19
C ILE A 45 12.17 -10.44 -1.26
N ILE A 46 11.72 -9.91 -2.40
CA ILE A 46 11.18 -10.72 -3.50
C ILE A 46 12.19 -11.75 -3.98
N ILE A 47 13.43 -11.35 -4.18
CA ILE A 47 14.53 -12.22 -4.63
C ILE A 47 14.85 -13.27 -3.56
N LEU A 48 15.01 -12.87 -2.29
CA LEU A 48 15.36 -13.78 -1.21
C LEU A 48 14.33 -14.88 -1.04
N VAL A 49 13.05 -14.54 -0.99
CA VAL A 49 11.97 -15.52 -0.83
C VAL A 49 11.82 -16.40 -2.07
N GLY A 50 11.98 -15.83 -3.26
CA GLY A 50 11.92 -16.59 -4.52
C GLY A 50 13.06 -17.59 -4.70
N THR A 51 14.27 -17.24 -4.20
CA THR A 51 15.49 -18.02 -4.45
C THR A 51 15.76 -19.09 -3.38
N PHE A 52 15.47 -18.80 -2.11
CA PHE A 52 15.85 -19.67 -1.00
C PHE A 52 14.66 -20.50 -0.47
N ASP A 53 14.71 -21.82 -0.65
CA ASP A 53 13.61 -22.74 -0.28
C ASP A 53 13.24 -22.68 1.22
N HIS A 54 14.20 -22.44 2.12
CA HIS A 54 13.92 -22.32 3.54
C HIS A 54 13.13 -21.05 3.91
N LEU A 55 13.02 -20.07 3.00
CA LEU A 55 12.16 -18.91 3.13
C LEU A 55 10.79 -19.08 2.48
N LYS A 56 10.50 -20.19 1.79
CA LYS A 56 9.20 -20.47 1.16
C LYS A 56 8.16 -20.96 2.18
N ILE A 57 8.10 -20.34 3.36
CA ILE A 57 7.04 -20.57 4.34
C ILE A 57 5.90 -19.55 4.12
N PRO A 58 4.63 -19.88 4.51
CA PRO A 58 3.45 -19.08 4.16
C PRO A 58 3.63 -17.59 4.40
N MET A 59 4.04 -17.19 5.58
CA MET A 59 4.26 -15.79 5.92
C MET A 59 5.20 -15.05 4.95
N PHE A 60 6.33 -15.67 4.57
CA PHE A 60 7.27 -14.98 3.68
C PHE A 60 6.80 -14.95 2.23
N VAL A 61 6.02 -15.94 1.81
CA VAL A 61 5.38 -15.91 0.49
C VAL A 61 4.36 -14.78 0.42
N PHE A 62 3.54 -14.57 1.47
CA PHE A 62 2.64 -13.41 1.54
C PHE A 62 3.40 -12.09 1.61
N LEU A 63 4.51 -12.04 2.36
CA LEU A 63 5.40 -10.88 2.41
C LEU A 63 6.02 -10.55 1.05
N GLN A 64 6.37 -11.56 0.24
CA GLN A 64 6.86 -11.38 -1.13
C GLN A 64 5.83 -10.65 -2.01
N HIS A 65 4.55 -11.04 -1.91
CA HIS A 65 3.48 -10.41 -2.65
C HIS A 65 3.14 -9.00 -2.13
N LEU A 66 3.24 -8.77 -0.82
CA LEU A 66 3.14 -7.45 -0.22
C LEU A 66 4.28 -6.54 -0.74
N ALA A 67 5.52 -7.03 -0.77
CA ALA A 67 6.66 -6.30 -1.31
C ALA A 67 6.51 -6.00 -2.82
N ALA A 68 5.90 -6.92 -3.59
CA ALA A 68 5.57 -6.66 -4.99
C ALA A 68 4.53 -5.53 -5.13
N ALA A 69 3.48 -5.53 -4.31
CA ALA A 69 2.50 -4.46 -4.28
C ALA A 69 3.13 -3.11 -3.88
N ASP A 70 4.05 -3.10 -2.90
CA ASP A 70 4.81 -1.91 -2.49
C ASP A 70 5.63 -1.31 -3.64
N VAL A 71 6.36 -2.16 -4.41
CA VAL A 71 7.13 -1.72 -5.58
C VAL A 71 6.21 -1.14 -6.66
N LEU A 72 5.10 -1.82 -6.94
CA LEU A 72 4.17 -1.41 -7.99
C LEU A 72 3.45 -0.11 -7.62
N LEU A 73 2.96 0.04 -6.38
CA LEU A 73 2.32 1.26 -5.89
C LEU A 73 3.28 2.45 -5.97
N THR A 74 4.48 2.31 -5.42
CA THR A 74 5.45 3.41 -5.38
C THR A 74 5.92 3.80 -6.77
N THR A 75 6.07 2.83 -7.69
CA THR A 75 6.45 3.09 -9.08
C THR A 75 5.32 3.76 -9.88
N THR A 76 4.06 3.53 -9.51
CA THR A 76 2.92 4.21 -10.14
C THR A 76 2.85 5.69 -9.77
N VAL A 77 3.34 6.09 -8.59
CA VAL A 77 3.16 7.45 -8.06
C VAL A 77 4.46 8.25 -8.03
N ILE A 78 5.55 7.72 -7.44
CA ILE A 78 6.75 8.50 -7.12
C ILE A 78 7.43 9.10 -8.36
N PRO A 79 7.59 8.39 -9.50
CA PRO A 79 8.22 8.98 -10.68
C PRO A 79 7.46 10.20 -11.22
N LEU A 80 6.12 10.15 -11.20
CA LEU A 80 5.29 11.29 -11.60
C LEU A 80 5.45 12.45 -10.61
N MET A 81 5.40 12.16 -9.30
CA MET A 81 5.62 13.16 -8.25
C MET A 81 6.98 13.86 -8.40
N LEU A 82 8.05 13.10 -8.65
CA LEU A 82 9.39 13.65 -8.87
C LEU A 82 9.43 14.56 -10.11
N ASN A 83 8.73 14.17 -11.18
CA ASN A 83 8.60 14.98 -12.38
C ASN A 83 7.89 16.31 -12.07
N ILE A 84 6.79 16.27 -11.31
CA ILE A 84 6.05 17.47 -10.90
C ILE A 84 6.89 18.36 -9.98
N ILE A 85 7.68 17.80 -9.07
CA ILE A 85 8.58 18.61 -8.21
C ILE A 85 9.58 19.42 -9.04
N ILE A 86 10.07 18.89 -10.16
CA ILE A 86 11.03 19.60 -11.03
C ILE A 86 10.35 20.61 -11.94
N LEU A 87 9.20 20.26 -12.54
CA LEU A 87 8.52 21.05 -13.55
C LEU A 87 7.45 21.99 -12.98
N ASP A 88 7.17 21.90 -11.64
CA ASP A 88 6.15 22.62 -10.88
C ASP A 88 4.70 22.17 -11.19
N GLU A 89 4.46 21.62 -12.38
CA GLU A 89 3.16 21.10 -12.83
C GLU A 89 3.33 20.00 -13.88
N LYS A 90 2.28 19.22 -14.13
CA LYS A 90 2.26 18.20 -15.16
C LYS A 90 0.89 18.02 -15.77
N ILE A 91 0.83 18.08 -17.09
CA ILE A 91 -0.36 17.73 -17.86
C ILE A 91 -0.43 16.21 -18.00
N MET A 92 -1.62 15.66 -17.75
CA MET A 92 -1.94 14.25 -17.92
C MET A 92 -3.32 14.10 -18.57
N SER A 93 -3.43 13.22 -19.56
CA SER A 93 -4.73 12.94 -20.18
C SER A 93 -5.71 12.32 -19.17
N VAL A 94 -6.99 12.59 -19.33
CA VAL A 94 -8.06 11.99 -18.47
C VAL A 94 -7.93 10.47 -18.42
N ARG A 95 -7.65 9.80 -19.54
CA ARG A 95 -7.45 8.34 -19.58
C ARG A 95 -6.21 7.91 -18.80
N GLY A 96 -5.11 8.65 -18.88
CA GLY A 96 -3.90 8.37 -18.12
C GLY A 96 -4.11 8.53 -16.62
N CYS A 97 -4.89 9.53 -16.22
CA CYS A 97 -5.31 9.78 -14.85
C CYS A 97 -6.14 8.61 -14.28
N ILE A 98 -7.15 8.15 -15.04
CA ILE A 98 -7.99 7.00 -14.68
C ILE A 98 -7.14 5.73 -14.56
N ALA A 99 -6.22 5.49 -15.49
CA ALA A 99 -5.33 4.34 -15.44
C ALA A 99 -4.43 4.37 -14.19
N GLN A 100 -3.89 5.54 -13.83
CA GLN A 100 -3.10 5.70 -12.61
C GLN A 100 -3.93 5.40 -11.35
N MET A 101 -5.14 5.97 -11.23
CA MET A 101 -6.06 5.67 -10.12
C MET A 101 -6.36 4.17 -10.02
N TYR A 102 -6.67 3.53 -11.14
CA TYR A 102 -6.95 2.09 -11.20
C TYR A 102 -5.81 1.25 -10.60
N PHE A 103 -4.57 1.52 -10.98
CA PHE A 103 -3.42 0.81 -10.43
C PHE A 103 -3.15 1.14 -8.96
N ILE A 104 -3.36 2.39 -8.53
CA ILE A 104 -3.25 2.79 -7.11
C ILE A 104 -4.25 2.01 -6.26
N PHE A 105 -5.50 1.87 -6.71
CA PHE A 105 -6.54 1.11 -6.01
C PHE A 105 -6.20 -0.38 -5.93
N ILE A 106 -5.76 -0.99 -7.06
CA ILE A 106 -5.33 -2.39 -7.05
C ILE A 106 -4.22 -2.61 -6.02
N PHE A 107 -3.14 -1.84 -6.09
CA PHE A 107 -1.99 -2.08 -5.23
C PHE A 107 -2.27 -1.70 -3.78
N GLY A 108 -3.07 -0.67 -3.53
CA GLY A 108 -3.52 -0.29 -2.19
C GLY A 108 -4.42 -1.35 -1.56
N PHE A 109 -5.47 -1.80 -2.24
CA PHE A 109 -6.38 -2.80 -1.69
C PHE A 109 -5.72 -4.16 -1.48
N VAL A 110 -4.87 -4.59 -2.40
CA VAL A 110 -4.17 -5.88 -2.23
C VAL A 110 -3.25 -5.88 -1.01
N GLN A 111 -2.66 -4.75 -0.64
CA GLN A 111 -1.89 -4.62 0.60
C GLN A 111 -2.76 -4.88 1.83
N CYS A 112 -4.01 -4.35 1.89
CA CYS A 112 -4.96 -4.64 2.97
C CYS A 112 -5.18 -6.15 3.15
N PHE A 113 -5.39 -6.86 2.02
CA PHE A 113 -5.61 -8.31 2.06
C PHE A 113 -4.37 -9.07 2.52
N PHE A 114 -3.18 -8.75 2.02
CA PHE A 114 -1.97 -9.46 2.46
C PHE A 114 -1.65 -9.20 3.94
N ILE A 115 -1.87 -8.00 4.44
CA ILE A 115 -1.73 -7.70 5.88
C ILE A 115 -2.73 -8.53 6.70
N ALA A 116 -3.99 -8.65 6.26
CA ALA A 116 -4.99 -9.45 6.92
C ALA A 116 -4.67 -10.96 6.87
N ILE A 117 -4.24 -11.49 5.73
CA ILE A 117 -3.80 -12.88 5.58
C ILE A 117 -2.59 -13.18 6.46
N MET A 118 -1.61 -12.27 6.50
CA MET A 118 -0.43 -12.42 7.37
C MET A 118 -0.81 -12.37 8.87
N SER A 119 -1.82 -11.57 9.26
CA SER A 119 -2.33 -11.57 10.63
C SER A 119 -3.01 -12.89 10.99
N TYR A 120 -3.75 -13.49 10.05
CA TYR A 120 -4.32 -14.82 10.19
C TYR A 120 -3.26 -15.91 10.31
N ASP A 121 -2.21 -15.88 9.47
CA ASP A 121 -1.07 -16.78 9.57
C ASP A 121 -0.43 -16.73 10.95
N ARG A 122 -0.21 -15.53 11.50
CA ARG A 122 0.31 -15.36 12.87
C ARG A 122 -0.64 -15.88 13.93
N CYS A 123 -1.94 -15.62 13.79
CA CYS A 123 -2.96 -16.12 14.71
C CYS A 123 -2.97 -17.65 14.76
N LEU A 124 -2.97 -18.32 13.62
CA LEU A 124 -2.92 -19.78 13.55
C LEU A 124 -1.63 -20.35 14.15
N ALA A 125 -0.48 -19.75 13.83
CA ALA A 125 0.81 -20.23 14.32
C ALA A 125 0.95 -20.15 15.85
N ILE A 126 0.26 -19.21 16.50
CA ILE A 126 0.35 -18.98 17.96
C ILE A 126 -0.80 -19.61 18.71
N CYS A 127 -2.03 -19.45 18.21
CA CYS A 127 -3.23 -19.89 18.92
C CYS A 127 -3.57 -21.36 18.63
N ASN A 128 -3.19 -21.88 17.44
CA ASN A 128 -3.51 -23.25 17.03
C ASN A 128 -2.35 -23.97 16.33
N PRO A 129 -1.18 -24.11 16.99
CA PRO A 129 0.04 -24.61 16.35
C PRO A 129 -0.07 -26.05 15.83
N MET A 130 -0.91 -26.88 16.47
CA MET A 130 -1.11 -28.29 16.06
C MET A 130 -1.81 -28.42 14.70
N HIS A 131 -2.66 -27.46 14.33
CA HIS A 131 -3.40 -27.48 13.07
C HIS A 131 -2.79 -26.57 12.01
N TYR A 132 -1.75 -25.78 12.34
CA TYR A 132 -1.15 -24.81 11.45
C TYR A 132 -0.73 -25.43 10.09
N THR A 133 0.01 -26.53 10.13
CA THR A 133 0.51 -27.20 8.90
C THR A 133 -0.60 -27.86 8.07
N SER A 134 -1.72 -28.21 8.69
CA SER A 134 -2.88 -28.78 7.99
C SER A 134 -3.74 -27.70 7.31
N ILE A 135 -3.75 -26.46 7.84
CA ILE A 135 -4.53 -25.33 7.31
C ILE A 135 -3.70 -24.57 6.28
N MET A 136 -2.45 -24.19 6.61
CA MET A 136 -1.57 -23.39 5.77
C MET A 136 -0.77 -24.26 4.77
N ARG A 137 -1.48 -25.11 4.02
CA ARG A 137 -0.89 -25.90 2.94
C ARG A 137 -0.53 -25.01 1.75
N PRO A 138 0.53 -25.32 0.98
CA PRO A 138 0.97 -24.51 -0.14
C PRO A 138 -0.13 -24.16 -1.16
N HIS A 139 -1.01 -25.13 -1.49
CA HIS A 139 -2.11 -24.86 -2.42
C HIS A 139 -3.20 -23.93 -1.85
N ILE A 140 -3.39 -23.92 -0.52
CA ILE A 140 -4.33 -22.98 0.13
C ILE A 140 -3.73 -21.58 0.13
N CYS A 141 -2.45 -21.47 0.47
CA CYS A 141 -1.73 -20.18 0.41
C CYS A 141 -1.76 -19.60 -1.02
N LEU A 142 -1.55 -20.44 -2.04
CA LEU A 142 -1.63 -20.00 -3.43
C LEU A 142 -3.03 -19.49 -3.79
N ARG A 143 -4.09 -20.22 -3.41
CA ARG A 143 -5.48 -19.78 -3.62
C ARG A 143 -5.81 -18.46 -2.91
N MET A 144 -5.27 -18.25 -1.70
CA MET A 144 -5.44 -16.98 -0.98
C MET A 144 -4.76 -15.83 -1.74
N ILE A 145 -3.57 -16.06 -2.30
CA ILE A 145 -2.84 -15.08 -3.11
C ILE A 145 -3.60 -14.77 -4.40
N GLU A 146 -3.90 -15.80 -5.18
CA GLU A 146 -4.62 -15.65 -6.46
C GLU A 146 -5.99 -15.01 -6.25
N GLY A 147 -6.75 -15.46 -5.26
CA GLY A 147 -8.06 -14.92 -4.91
C GLY A 147 -7.99 -13.44 -4.52
N SER A 148 -6.97 -13.02 -3.76
CA SER A 148 -6.77 -11.62 -3.40
C SER A 148 -6.51 -10.75 -4.62
N TRP A 149 -5.58 -11.16 -5.51
CA TRP A 149 -5.28 -10.40 -6.72
C TRP A 149 -6.48 -10.33 -7.67
N ILE A 150 -7.16 -11.45 -7.94
CA ILE A 150 -8.33 -11.51 -8.83
C ILE A 150 -9.45 -10.62 -8.30
N LEU A 151 -9.77 -10.75 -6.99
CA LEU A 151 -10.84 -9.96 -6.36
C LEU A 151 -10.58 -8.47 -6.46
N VAL A 152 -9.35 -8.05 -6.13
CA VAL A 152 -8.97 -6.63 -6.13
C VAL A 152 -8.99 -6.06 -7.54
N VAL A 153 -8.41 -6.76 -8.52
CA VAL A 153 -8.43 -6.33 -9.94
C VAL A 153 -9.86 -6.16 -10.43
N PHE A 154 -10.75 -7.11 -10.10
CA PHE A 154 -12.14 -7.06 -10.52
C PHE A 154 -12.89 -5.88 -9.87
N ILE A 155 -12.76 -5.70 -8.56
CA ILE A 155 -13.48 -4.63 -7.85
C ILE A 155 -12.96 -3.25 -8.25
N SER A 156 -11.65 -3.07 -8.41
CA SER A 156 -11.08 -1.79 -8.85
C SER A 156 -11.53 -1.33 -10.24
N THR A 157 -12.24 -2.19 -11.01
CA THR A 157 -12.84 -1.77 -12.30
C THR A 157 -13.88 -0.66 -12.15
N GLU A 158 -14.40 -0.41 -10.95
CA GLU A 158 -15.28 0.75 -10.68
C GLU A 158 -14.64 2.09 -11.09
N ILE A 159 -13.30 2.22 -10.93
CA ILE A 159 -12.57 3.43 -11.34
C ILE A 159 -12.78 3.78 -12.81
N ILE A 160 -13.10 2.80 -13.66
CA ILE A 160 -13.41 3.04 -15.08
C ILE A 160 -14.68 3.89 -15.21
N LEU A 161 -15.60 3.83 -14.23
CA LEU A 161 -16.81 4.67 -14.22
C LEU A 161 -16.47 6.17 -14.12
N VAL A 162 -15.34 6.54 -13.55
CA VAL A 162 -14.85 7.93 -13.55
C VAL A 162 -14.69 8.44 -14.99
N GLY A 163 -14.32 7.56 -15.92
CA GLY A 163 -14.21 7.90 -17.35
C GLY A 163 -15.55 8.21 -18.04
N GLN A 164 -16.67 7.90 -17.40
CA GLN A 164 -18.03 8.25 -17.89
C GLN A 164 -18.50 9.62 -17.39
N LEU A 165 -17.78 10.20 -16.40
CA LEU A 165 -18.08 11.52 -15.89
C LEU A 165 -17.75 12.58 -16.96
N ARG A 166 -18.46 13.70 -16.90
CA ARG A 166 -18.20 14.85 -17.75
C ARG A 166 -17.38 15.87 -17.01
N PHE A 167 -16.30 16.28 -17.61
CA PHE A 167 -15.42 17.32 -17.10
C PHE A 167 -15.48 18.52 -18.03
N CYS A 168 -15.90 19.67 -17.52
CA CYS A 168 -16.08 20.90 -18.30
C CYS A 168 -15.49 22.10 -17.54
N GLY A 169 -14.64 22.88 -18.20
CA GLY A 169 -14.10 24.13 -17.67
C GLY A 169 -12.81 23.92 -16.88
N LEU A 170 -12.85 23.88 -15.55
CA LEU A 170 -11.67 23.72 -14.73
C LEU A 170 -11.07 22.32 -14.87
N ASN A 171 -9.75 22.23 -14.97
CA ASN A 171 -9.01 20.99 -15.15
C ASN A 171 -7.84 20.83 -14.18
N ASN A 172 -7.74 21.67 -13.15
CA ASN A 172 -6.63 21.67 -12.22
C ASN A 172 -6.90 20.69 -11.06
N ILE A 173 -6.05 19.69 -10.92
CA ILE A 173 -6.04 18.77 -9.77
C ILE A 173 -4.94 19.26 -8.82
N ASP A 174 -5.32 19.76 -7.65
CA ASP A 174 -4.36 20.23 -6.64
C ASP A 174 -3.79 19.05 -5.84
N HIS A 175 -3.11 18.14 -6.56
CA HIS A 175 -2.43 16.97 -6.01
C HIS A 175 -1.21 16.60 -6.86
N PHE A 176 -0.32 15.71 -6.34
CA PHE A 176 0.87 15.22 -7.06
C PHE A 176 0.65 13.87 -7.78
N PHE A 177 -0.55 13.36 -7.77
CA PHE A 177 -1.04 12.23 -8.57
C PHE A 177 -2.55 12.39 -8.76
N CYS A 178 -3.12 11.58 -9.65
CA CYS A 178 -4.56 11.54 -9.84
C CYS A 178 -5.22 10.84 -8.65
N ASP A 179 -5.78 11.63 -7.74
CA ASP A 179 -6.52 11.15 -6.60
C ASP A 179 -8.02 11.15 -6.88
N PHE A 180 -8.75 10.15 -6.36
CA PHE A 180 -10.17 9.96 -6.65
C PHE A 180 -11.00 11.16 -6.23
N GLY A 181 -10.90 11.62 -4.97
CA GLY A 181 -11.68 12.74 -4.44
C GLY A 181 -11.54 14.00 -5.28
N PRO A 182 -10.33 14.61 -5.37
CA PRO A 182 -10.11 15.81 -6.17
C PRO A 182 -10.49 15.66 -7.66
N THR A 183 -10.38 14.44 -8.23
CA THR A 183 -10.76 14.22 -9.62
C THR A 183 -12.28 14.21 -9.79
N VAL A 184 -13.02 13.55 -8.89
CA VAL A 184 -14.49 13.48 -8.95
C VAL A 184 -15.12 14.85 -8.66
N GLU A 185 -14.51 15.69 -7.81
CA GLU A 185 -14.97 17.07 -7.55
C GLU A 185 -14.94 17.97 -8.79
N LEU A 186 -14.10 17.70 -9.79
CA LEU A 186 -14.05 18.43 -11.06
C LEU A 186 -15.19 18.02 -12.02
N ALA A 187 -15.90 16.94 -11.73
CA ALA A 187 -16.98 16.47 -12.58
C ALA A 187 -18.18 17.43 -12.54
N THR A 188 -18.74 17.70 -13.71
CA THR A 188 -19.96 18.51 -13.87
C THR A 188 -21.23 17.67 -14.00
N SER A 189 -21.08 16.36 -14.09
CA SER A 189 -22.16 15.37 -14.07
C SER A 189 -22.46 14.93 -12.63
N ASP A 190 -23.62 14.30 -12.42
CA ASP A 190 -23.97 13.71 -11.12
C ASP A 190 -23.00 12.59 -10.75
N THR A 191 -22.41 12.70 -9.59
CA THR A 191 -21.41 11.76 -9.04
C THR A 191 -21.97 10.92 -7.88
N SER A 192 -23.24 11.13 -7.50
CA SER A 192 -23.85 10.53 -6.29
C SER A 192 -23.76 9.01 -6.28
N LEU A 193 -24.08 8.38 -7.41
CA LEU A 193 -24.02 6.92 -7.53
C LEU A 193 -22.59 6.39 -7.43
N LEU A 194 -21.63 7.07 -8.08
CA LEU A 194 -20.22 6.68 -8.05
C LEU A 194 -19.65 6.77 -6.63
N LEU A 195 -19.96 7.85 -5.90
CA LEU A 195 -19.52 8.02 -4.52
C LEU A 195 -20.13 6.98 -3.57
N GLN A 196 -21.38 6.56 -3.80
CA GLN A 196 -22.01 5.48 -3.02
C GLN A 196 -21.34 4.12 -3.30
N ILE A 197 -21.01 3.83 -4.55
CA ILE A 197 -20.31 2.61 -4.95
C ILE A 197 -18.91 2.60 -4.30
N ASP A 198 -18.12 3.66 -4.46
CA ASP A 198 -16.78 3.79 -3.88
C ASP A 198 -16.80 3.63 -2.35
N PHE A 199 -17.78 4.27 -1.68
CA PHE A 199 -17.96 4.11 -0.23
C PHE A 199 -18.23 2.66 0.16
N GLY A 200 -19.13 1.97 -0.55
CA GLY A 200 -19.43 0.55 -0.31
C GLY A 200 -18.21 -0.34 -0.53
N ILE A 201 -17.43 -0.08 -1.57
CA ILE A 201 -16.18 -0.80 -1.87
C ILE A 201 -15.11 -0.51 -0.82
N SER A 202 -14.95 0.72 -0.39
CA SER A 202 -14.00 1.10 0.67
C SER A 202 -14.32 0.36 1.99
N ILE A 203 -15.59 0.21 2.35
CA ILE A 203 -15.98 -0.62 3.49
C ILE A 203 -15.54 -2.07 3.28
N LEU A 204 -15.82 -2.64 2.12
CA LEU A 204 -15.52 -4.03 1.84
C LEU A 204 -14.01 -4.30 1.78
N MET A 205 -13.25 -3.41 1.14
CA MET A 205 -11.84 -3.63 0.79
C MET A 205 -10.88 -3.14 1.87
N VAL A 206 -11.29 -2.21 2.72
CA VAL A 206 -10.45 -1.63 3.77
C VAL A 206 -10.97 -2.00 5.17
N PHE A 207 -12.22 -1.70 5.47
CA PHE A 207 -12.77 -1.89 6.82
C PHE A 207 -12.85 -3.37 7.21
N PHE A 208 -13.28 -4.26 6.32
CA PHE A 208 -13.35 -5.70 6.62
C PHE A 208 -11.97 -6.32 6.90
N PRO A 209 -10.94 -6.15 6.06
CA PRO A 209 -9.59 -6.62 6.37
C PRO A 209 -9.02 -6.00 7.65
N PHE A 210 -9.31 -4.73 7.93
CA PHE A 210 -8.92 -4.07 9.18
C PHE A 210 -9.57 -4.72 10.39
N ALA A 211 -10.91 -4.85 10.40
CA ALA A 211 -11.65 -5.48 11.50
C ALA A 211 -11.16 -6.92 11.73
N PHE A 212 -10.96 -7.68 10.66
CA PHE A 212 -10.40 -9.04 10.74
C PHE A 212 -9.00 -9.05 11.37
N THR A 213 -8.13 -8.11 10.98
CA THR A 213 -6.78 -7.95 11.55
C THR A 213 -6.84 -7.62 13.04
N VAL A 214 -7.74 -6.73 13.47
CA VAL A 214 -7.94 -6.38 14.88
C VAL A 214 -8.40 -7.60 15.67
N ILE A 215 -9.38 -8.36 15.17
CA ILE A 215 -9.89 -9.57 15.82
C ILE A 215 -8.79 -10.62 15.99
N THR A 216 -7.99 -10.88 14.96
CA THR A 216 -6.89 -11.84 15.02
C THR A 216 -5.83 -11.41 16.02
N TYR A 217 -5.45 -10.14 16.09
CA TYR A 217 -4.49 -9.65 17.08
C TYR A 217 -5.04 -9.65 18.50
N PHE A 218 -6.31 -9.37 18.67
CA PHE A 218 -6.97 -9.51 19.98
C PHE A 218 -6.93 -10.97 20.46
N THR A 219 -7.21 -11.93 19.58
CA THR A 219 -7.11 -13.37 19.87
C THR A 219 -5.67 -13.78 20.24
N ILE A 220 -4.67 -13.28 19.48
CA ILE A 220 -3.25 -13.51 19.81
C ILE A 220 -2.92 -12.96 21.18
N LEU A 221 -3.35 -11.76 21.51
CA LEU A 221 -3.09 -11.12 22.81
C LEU A 221 -3.67 -11.94 23.95
N LEU A 222 -4.94 -12.36 23.87
CA LEU A 222 -5.58 -13.20 24.87
C LEU A 222 -4.82 -14.52 25.05
N THR A 223 -4.40 -15.16 23.96
CA THR A 223 -3.62 -16.41 24.00
C THR A 223 -2.28 -16.21 24.70
N ILE A 224 -1.54 -15.13 24.36
CA ILE A 224 -0.26 -14.82 25.02
C ILE A 224 -0.44 -14.53 26.51
N LEU A 225 -1.47 -13.81 26.90
CA LEU A 225 -1.76 -13.52 28.32
C LEU A 225 -2.02 -14.80 29.12
N ASN A 226 -2.68 -15.79 28.54
CA ASN A 226 -3.02 -17.07 29.16
C ASN A 226 -1.87 -18.10 29.14
N MET A 227 -0.77 -17.88 28.44
CA MET A 227 0.40 -18.77 28.47
C MET A 227 1.02 -18.77 29.87
N SER A 228 1.37 -19.95 30.40
CA SER A 228 2.04 -20.08 31.69
C SER A 228 3.54 -19.73 31.66
N SER A 229 4.20 -20.02 30.55
CA SER A 229 5.65 -19.84 30.39
C SER A 229 6.05 -18.40 30.01
N LYS A 230 6.84 -17.74 30.85
CA LYS A 230 7.42 -16.40 30.55
C LYS A 230 8.27 -16.41 29.27
N SER A 231 9.03 -17.48 29.03
CA SER A 231 9.84 -17.60 27.80
C SER A 231 8.97 -17.77 26.56
N GLY A 232 7.86 -18.53 26.66
CA GLY A 232 6.86 -18.67 25.61
C GLY A 232 6.19 -17.33 25.25
N LYS A 233 5.77 -16.56 26.26
CA LYS A 233 5.21 -15.20 26.06
C LYS A 233 6.18 -14.31 25.30
N LYS A 234 7.45 -14.24 25.72
CA LYS A 234 8.48 -13.42 25.07
C LYS A 234 8.73 -13.84 23.61
N LYS A 235 8.78 -15.14 23.34
CA LYS A 235 8.97 -15.68 21.99
C LYS A 235 7.77 -15.35 21.10
N ALA A 236 6.54 -15.58 21.56
CA ALA A 236 5.31 -15.27 20.81
C ALA A 236 5.21 -13.79 20.50
N PHE A 237 5.44 -12.90 21.48
CA PHE A 237 5.44 -11.46 21.28
C PHE A 237 6.51 -11.00 20.29
N SER A 238 7.74 -11.53 20.40
CA SER A 238 8.83 -11.22 19.46
C SER A 238 8.49 -11.63 18.02
N THR A 239 7.78 -12.75 17.85
CA THR A 239 7.37 -13.24 16.52
C THR A 239 6.32 -12.33 15.88
N CYS A 240 5.39 -11.77 16.68
CA CYS A 240 4.32 -10.89 16.18
C CYS A 240 4.73 -9.44 16.02
N SER A 241 5.74 -8.97 16.78
CA SER A 241 6.06 -7.55 16.87
C SER A 241 6.44 -6.90 15.54
N SER A 242 7.08 -7.64 14.65
CA SER A 242 7.43 -7.14 13.31
C SER A 242 6.18 -6.90 12.46
N HIS A 243 5.28 -7.89 12.42
CA HIS A 243 4.05 -7.74 11.66
C HIS A 243 3.10 -6.71 12.29
N LEU A 244 3.02 -6.65 13.63
CA LEU A 244 2.22 -5.63 14.32
C LEU A 244 2.70 -4.22 13.99
N ALA A 245 4.01 -4.00 13.90
CA ALA A 245 4.56 -2.70 13.51
C ALA A 245 4.17 -2.33 12.05
N THR A 246 4.18 -3.30 11.12
CA THR A 246 3.67 -3.10 9.76
C THR A 246 2.18 -2.77 9.75
N VAL A 247 1.36 -3.50 10.52
CA VAL A 247 -0.09 -3.24 10.66
C VAL A 247 -0.34 -1.81 11.17
N CYS A 248 0.36 -1.39 12.24
CA CYS A 248 0.23 -0.05 12.79
C CYS A 248 0.66 1.04 11.79
N ALA A 249 1.76 0.84 11.07
CA ALA A 249 2.21 1.79 10.06
C ALA A 249 1.20 1.91 8.91
N TYR A 250 0.75 0.78 8.38
CA TYR A 250 -0.18 0.74 7.26
C TYR A 250 -1.53 1.39 7.61
N TYR A 251 -2.23 0.85 8.61
CA TYR A 251 -3.55 1.37 8.97
C TYR A 251 -3.48 2.75 9.62
N GLY A 252 -2.39 3.10 10.31
CA GLY A 252 -2.18 4.44 10.84
C GLY A 252 -2.08 5.49 9.73
N THR A 253 -1.29 5.24 8.69
CA THR A 253 -1.19 6.16 7.55
C THR A 253 -2.49 6.21 6.74
N LEU A 254 -3.14 5.07 6.51
CA LEU A 254 -4.41 5.01 5.79
C LEU A 254 -5.53 5.77 6.53
N MET A 255 -5.64 5.62 7.85
CA MET A 255 -6.58 6.39 8.67
C MET A 255 -6.32 7.89 8.59
N THR A 256 -5.04 8.32 8.55
CA THR A 256 -4.70 9.74 8.41
C THR A 256 -5.21 10.30 7.08
N VAL A 257 -5.04 9.55 5.97
CA VAL A 257 -5.58 9.93 4.67
C VAL A 257 -7.10 10.05 4.72
N SER A 258 -7.78 9.00 5.23
CA SER A 258 -9.25 8.96 5.29
C SER A 258 -9.86 10.06 6.17
N LEU A 259 -9.24 10.35 7.31
CA LEU A 259 -9.72 11.41 8.22
C LEU A 259 -9.55 12.80 7.60
N ASN A 260 -8.42 13.06 6.93
CA ASN A 260 -8.18 14.35 6.28
C ASN A 260 -9.16 14.60 5.13
N SER A 261 -9.49 13.57 4.36
CA SER A 261 -10.52 13.66 3.30
C SER A 261 -11.92 13.90 3.89
N ALA A 262 -12.25 13.26 5.02
CA ALA A 262 -13.58 13.39 5.64
C ALA A 262 -13.82 14.74 6.33
N ILE A 263 -12.75 15.44 6.78
CA ILE A 263 -12.86 16.72 7.51
C ILE A 263 -12.66 17.92 6.57
N GLU A 264 -12.57 17.70 5.26
CA GLU A 264 -12.30 18.75 4.26
C GLU A 264 -11.10 19.62 4.66
N THR A 265 -10.02 18.98 5.09
CA THR A 265 -8.80 19.68 5.50
C THR A 265 -8.13 20.37 4.30
N SER A 266 -7.13 21.22 4.59
CA SER A 266 -6.42 21.90 3.51
C SER A 266 -5.78 20.89 2.53
N SER A 267 -5.77 21.22 1.24
CA SER A 267 -5.12 20.45 0.19
C SER A 267 -3.68 20.05 0.55
N THR A 268 -2.95 20.91 1.23
CA THR A 268 -1.58 20.63 1.71
C THR A 268 -1.54 19.45 2.68
N LEU A 269 -2.45 19.37 3.65
CA LEU A 269 -2.52 18.24 4.59
C LEU A 269 -2.90 16.95 3.90
N ASN A 270 -3.82 16.99 2.93
CA ASN A 270 -4.18 15.82 2.13
C ASN A 270 -2.98 15.29 1.34
N LYS A 271 -2.20 16.17 0.70
CA LYS A 271 -0.97 15.79 0.00
C LYS A 271 0.06 15.13 0.92
N PHE A 272 0.29 15.70 2.12
CA PHE A 272 1.22 15.10 3.08
C PHE A 272 0.73 13.76 3.62
N SER A 273 -0.55 13.59 3.87
CA SER A 273 -1.12 12.31 4.31
C SER A 273 -0.99 11.22 3.26
N SER A 274 -1.31 11.54 2.01
CA SER A 274 -1.12 10.64 0.88
C SER A 274 0.34 10.27 0.68
N LEU A 275 1.25 11.24 0.84
CA LEU A 275 2.69 11.00 0.78
C LEU A 275 3.16 10.05 1.89
N LEU A 276 2.68 10.23 3.13
CA LEU A 276 2.99 9.32 4.23
C LEU A 276 2.54 7.88 3.91
N TYR A 277 1.33 7.70 3.40
CA TYR A 277 0.83 6.39 3.01
C TYR A 277 1.68 5.74 1.91
N ILE A 278 2.00 6.48 0.85
CA ILE A 278 2.75 5.97 -0.32
C ILE A 278 4.22 5.68 0.01
N VAL A 279 4.81 6.39 0.98
CA VAL A 279 6.24 6.28 1.30
C VAL A 279 6.49 5.45 2.55
N VAL A 280 5.79 5.73 3.65
CA VAL A 280 6.12 5.15 4.97
C VAL A 280 5.91 3.65 4.99
N THR A 281 4.77 3.18 4.48
CA THR A 281 4.47 1.74 4.49
C THR A 281 5.45 0.92 3.65
N PRO A 282 5.70 1.24 2.37
CA PRO A 282 6.67 0.51 1.54
C PRO A 282 8.12 0.63 2.03
N LEU A 283 8.46 1.70 2.75
CA LEU A 283 9.78 1.88 3.33
C LEU A 283 9.97 1.05 4.61
N ILE A 284 8.95 1.02 5.47
CA ILE A 284 9.02 0.35 6.77
C ILE A 284 9.03 -1.18 6.61
N ASN A 285 8.28 -1.74 5.66
CA ASN A 285 8.17 -3.17 5.46
C ASN A 285 9.54 -3.86 5.30
N PRO A 286 10.39 -3.51 4.33
CA PRO A 286 11.69 -4.16 4.18
C PRO A 286 12.61 -3.89 5.37
N ILE A 287 12.54 -2.73 6.01
CA ILE A 287 13.37 -2.41 7.18
C ILE A 287 13.00 -3.32 8.37
N ILE A 288 11.71 -3.41 8.71
CA ILE A 288 11.25 -4.23 9.83
C ILE A 288 11.58 -5.70 9.61
N TYR A 289 11.27 -6.24 8.43
CA TYR A 289 11.48 -7.67 8.17
C TYR A 289 12.96 -8.03 8.01
N SER A 290 13.78 -7.16 7.42
CA SER A 290 15.22 -7.42 7.32
C SER A 290 15.97 -7.28 8.66
N LEU A 291 15.53 -6.35 9.52
CA LEU A 291 16.20 -6.11 10.81
C LEU A 291 15.71 -7.01 11.93
N ARG A 292 14.42 -7.36 11.98
CA ARG A 292 13.83 -8.13 13.08
C ARG A 292 13.67 -9.61 12.78
N ASN A 293 13.54 -10.01 11.51
CA ASN A 293 13.41 -11.41 11.16
C ASN A 293 14.76 -12.11 11.10
N HIS A 294 14.98 -13.09 11.99
CA HIS A 294 16.23 -13.82 12.10
C HIS A 294 16.60 -14.60 10.84
N GLU A 295 15.62 -15.20 10.16
CA GLU A 295 15.86 -16.01 8.95
C GLU A 295 16.29 -15.14 7.77
N ILE A 296 15.56 -14.04 7.52
CA ILE A 296 15.93 -13.07 6.48
C ILE A 296 17.33 -12.50 6.77
N LYS A 297 17.58 -12.06 8.00
CA LYS A 297 18.87 -11.51 8.41
C LYS A 297 20.02 -12.52 8.24
N ARG A 298 19.78 -13.79 8.58
CA ARG A 298 20.77 -14.87 8.41
C ARG A 298 21.06 -15.10 6.93
N THR A 299 20.03 -15.11 6.09
CA THR A 299 20.16 -15.31 4.65
C THR A 299 20.91 -14.16 3.98
N ILE A 300 20.59 -12.91 4.35
CA ILE A 300 21.31 -11.72 3.89
C ILE A 300 22.81 -11.81 4.27
N ARG A 301 23.10 -12.15 5.52
CA ARG A 301 24.51 -12.29 5.98
C ARG A 301 25.27 -13.38 5.22
N LYS A 302 24.63 -14.50 4.93
CA LYS A 302 25.25 -15.57 4.12
C LYS A 302 25.54 -15.10 2.69
N LEU A 303 24.61 -14.38 2.07
CA LEU A 303 24.80 -13.80 0.73
C LEU A 303 26.02 -12.87 0.70
N PHE A 304 26.09 -11.90 1.62
CA PHE A 304 27.22 -10.98 1.70
C PHE A 304 28.54 -11.66 2.13
N GLY A 305 28.47 -12.72 2.94
CA GLY A 305 29.64 -13.53 3.30
C GLY A 305 30.23 -14.29 2.09
N HIS A 306 29.40 -14.83 1.23
CA HIS A 306 29.82 -15.47 -0.02
C HIS A 306 30.45 -14.47 -1.01
N PHE A 307 29.89 -13.27 -1.13
CA PHE A 307 30.47 -12.21 -1.96
C PHE A 307 31.87 -11.78 -1.46
N ARG A 308 32.08 -11.67 -0.13
CA ARG A 308 33.38 -11.34 0.45
C ARG A 308 34.42 -12.45 0.33
N ALA A 309 34.01 -13.70 0.21
CA ALA A 309 34.92 -14.84 0.05
C ALA A 309 35.36 -15.08 -1.40
N ASN A 310 34.66 -14.46 -2.36
CA ASN A 310 34.90 -14.58 -3.81
C ASN A 310 35.55 -13.33 -4.43
N ILE A 311 35.84 -12.29 -3.63
CA ILE A 311 36.66 -11.12 -3.98
C ILE A 311 38.02 -11.24 -3.28
#